data_4f0c33c70f5b63851d774f8e6b034eea
#
_entry.id   4f0c33c70f5b63851d774f8e6b034eea
#
_cell.length_a   1.000
_cell.length_b   1.000
_cell.length_c   1.000
_cell.angle_alpha   90.00
_cell.angle_beta   90.00
_cell.angle_gamma   90.00
#
_symmetry.space_group_name_H-M   'P 1'
#
loop_
_entity.id
_entity.type
_entity.pdbx_description
1 polymer ?
#
loop_
_entity_poly.entity_id
_entity_poly.type
_entity_poly.pdbx_seq_one_letter_code
_entity_poly.pdbx_strand_id
1 'polypeptide(L)'
;IDDVLRGRVTDEREAAARAHALGLRSAARYTPVVVRVDRAASASDPVVAQRRNVLLVDTVLHTVNACGHTGLCALRRDGEVGAVLALGVTRPDEDALAALGAALGTEIERVDHSAGAVLAVGPTGNGLIDAVTGLGEAAHIAEVALAMRGARRPFYRAADVRLHGLVSLLRDDPRVQTFAETELRALLAGDPAQLDLLREYLKLAGNKAAVAARLHLSRPALYKRLGAIRAALGV
;
A
#
# COMPACT_ATOMS: atom_id res chain seq x y z
N ILE A 1 -14.60 -9.06 13.28
CA ILE A 1 -14.46 -8.39 12.00
C ILE A 1 -15.47 -8.99 11.01
N ASP A 2 -15.41 -10.25 10.71
CA ASP A 2 -16.28 -10.92 9.74
C ASP A 2 -17.78 -10.77 10.01
N ASP A 3 -18.20 -10.82 11.25
CA ASP A 3 -19.61 -10.67 11.62
C ASP A 3 -20.16 -9.27 11.32
N VAL A 4 -19.33 -8.24 11.46
CA VAL A 4 -19.67 -6.87 11.07
C VAL A 4 -19.71 -6.75 9.56
N LEU A 5 -18.68 -7.23 8.84
CA LEU A 5 -18.62 -7.17 7.38
C LEU A 5 -19.76 -7.92 6.69
N ARG A 6 -20.28 -8.98 7.33
CA ARG A 6 -21.44 -9.74 6.83
C ARG A 6 -22.80 -9.25 7.32
N GLY A 7 -22.81 -8.11 8.04
CA GLY A 7 -24.04 -7.51 8.58
C GLY A 7 -24.71 -8.32 9.70
N ARG A 8 -24.00 -9.25 10.34
CA ARG A 8 -24.53 -10.04 11.47
C ARG A 8 -24.48 -9.27 12.80
N VAL A 9 -23.59 -8.32 12.90
CA VAL A 9 -23.46 -7.39 14.03
C VAL A 9 -23.54 -5.98 13.45
N THR A 10 -24.63 -5.29 13.79
CA THR A 10 -24.93 -3.93 13.32
C THR A 10 -25.07 -2.95 14.48
N ASP A 11 -25.10 -3.45 15.72
CA ASP A 11 -25.13 -2.61 16.92
C ASP A 11 -23.70 -2.36 17.43
N GLU A 12 -23.35 -1.09 17.61
CA GLU A 12 -22.02 -0.66 18.05
C GLU A 12 -21.69 -1.18 19.47
N ARG A 13 -22.67 -1.21 20.36
CA ARG A 13 -22.47 -1.71 21.74
C ARG A 13 -22.15 -3.20 21.75
N GLU A 14 -22.86 -3.97 20.93
CA GLU A 14 -22.62 -5.39 20.79
C GLU A 14 -21.24 -5.64 20.16
N ALA A 15 -20.90 -4.89 19.10
CA ALA A 15 -19.58 -4.99 18.46
C ALA A 15 -18.46 -4.68 19.46
N ALA A 16 -18.59 -3.58 20.23
CA ALA A 16 -17.62 -3.19 21.24
C ALA A 16 -17.50 -4.23 22.36
N ALA A 17 -18.61 -4.76 22.88
CA ALA A 17 -18.59 -5.79 23.93
C ALA A 17 -17.84 -7.05 23.48
N ARG A 18 -18.10 -7.54 22.24
CA ARG A 18 -17.42 -8.68 21.67
C ARG A 18 -15.92 -8.39 21.46
N ALA A 19 -15.58 -7.21 20.97
CA ALA A 19 -14.20 -6.80 20.74
C ALA A 19 -13.40 -6.70 22.06
N HIS A 20 -13.99 -6.15 23.10
CA HIS A 20 -13.39 -6.08 24.44
C HIS A 20 -13.18 -7.46 25.04
N ALA A 21 -14.12 -8.39 24.86
CA ALA A 21 -13.98 -9.78 25.28
C ALA A 21 -12.81 -10.49 24.57
N LEU A 22 -12.43 -10.04 23.37
CA LEU A 22 -11.28 -10.51 22.61
C LEU A 22 -9.98 -9.73 22.90
N GLY A 23 -9.98 -8.81 23.88
CA GLY A 23 -8.78 -8.10 24.32
C GLY A 23 -8.53 -6.74 23.66
N LEU A 24 -9.43 -6.25 22.80
CA LEU A 24 -9.32 -4.90 22.26
C LEU A 24 -9.61 -3.89 23.39
N ARG A 25 -8.69 -2.95 23.61
CA ARG A 25 -8.92 -1.86 24.58
C ARG A 25 -9.99 -0.90 24.07
N SER A 26 -10.75 -0.33 25.00
CA SER A 26 -11.64 0.79 24.70
C SER A 26 -10.81 2.00 24.27
N ALA A 27 -11.20 2.63 23.18
CA ALA A 27 -10.57 3.83 22.64
C ALA A 27 -11.62 4.79 22.12
N ALA A 28 -11.30 6.10 22.13
CA ALA A 28 -12.18 7.11 21.56
C ALA A 28 -12.32 6.96 20.03
N ARG A 29 -11.32 6.38 19.40
CA ARG A 29 -11.28 6.10 17.95
C ARG A 29 -10.55 4.80 17.69
N TYR A 30 -10.99 4.10 16.68
CA TYR A 30 -10.36 2.89 16.18
C TYR A 30 -9.78 3.12 14.80
N THR A 31 -8.57 2.61 14.57
CA THR A 31 -7.83 2.80 13.32
C THR A 31 -7.80 1.50 12.53
N PRO A 32 -8.48 1.44 11.37
CA PRO A 32 -8.41 0.29 10.50
C PRO A 32 -7.08 0.31 9.74
N VAL A 33 -6.39 -0.82 9.72
CA VAL A 33 -5.15 -0.99 8.98
C VAL A 33 -5.16 -2.30 8.20
N VAL A 34 -4.46 -2.32 7.08
CA VAL A 34 -4.21 -3.53 6.30
C VAL A 34 -2.71 -3.68 6.10
N VAL A 35 -2.22 -4.85 6.47
CA VAL A 35 -0.85 -5.31 6.16
C VAL A 35 -0.94 -6.23 4.96
N ARG A 36 -0.23 -5.90 3.89
CA ARG A 36 -0.16 -6.72 2.68
C ARG A 36 1.28 -7.01 2.31
N VAL A 37 1.54 -8.28 1.99
CA VAL A 37 2.86 -8.79 1.64
C VAL A 37 2.93 -9.00 0.13
N ASP A 38 4.05 -8.59 -0.49
CA ASP A 38 4.33 -8.86 -1.89
C ASP A 38 4.77 -10.32 -2.03
N ARG A 39 3.81 -11.18 -2.30
CA ARG A 39 4.10 -12.59 -2.63
C ARG A 39 4.09 -12.73 -4.15
N ALA A 40 5.25 -13.05 -4.72
CA ALA A 40 5.29 -13.47 -6.12
C ALA A 40 4.25 -14.58 -6.33
N ALA A 41 3.48 -14.47 -7.41
CA ALA A 41 2.43 -15.44 -7.76
C ALA A 41 3.03 -16.80 -8.18
N SER A 42 3.82 -17.40 -7.30
CA SER A 42 4.24 -18.79 -7.46
C SER A 42 3.09 -19.65 -6.97
N ALA A 43 2.71 -20.66 -7.76
CA ALA A 43 1.75 -21.67 -7.38
C ALA A 43 2.26 -22.43 -6.13
N SER A 44 2.04 -21.82 -4.96
CA SER A 44 2.41 -22.41 -3.69
C SER A 44 1.40 -23.49 -3.35
N ASP A 45 1.88 -24.61 -2.83
CA ASP A 45 1.04 -25.62 -2.19
C ASP A 45 0.06 -24.92 -1.23
N PRO A 46 -1.25 -25.19 -1.32
CA PRO A 46 -2.26 -24.58 -0.45
C PRO A 46 -1.94 -24.72 1.05
N VAL A 47 -1.30 -25.81 1.46
CA VAL A 47 -0.88 -26.05 2.85
C VAL A 47 0.24 -25.07 3.26
N VAL A 48 1.18 -24.82 2.37
CA VAL A 48 2.27 -23.85 2.59
C VAL A 48 1.71 -22.43 2.65
N ALA A 49 0.79 -22.09 1.74
CA ALA A 49 0.12 -20.79 1.74
C ALA A 49 -0.64 -20.55 3.05
N GLN A 50 -1.38 -21.55 3.53
CA GLN A 50 -2.12 -21.49 4.79
C GLN A 50 -1.19 -21.30 5.99
N ARG A 51 -0.08 -22.02 6.07
CA ARG A 51 0.91 -21.87 7.15
C ARG A 51 1.51 -20.47 7.15
N ARG A 52 1.87 -19.91 5.99
CA ARG A 52 2.38 -18.53 5.86
C ARG A 52 1.35 -17.50 6.30
N ASN A 53 0.07 -17.73 6.02
CA ASN A 53 -1.00 -16.82 6.43
C ASN A 53 -1.20 -16.82 7.94
N VAL A 54 -1.19 -17.99 8.58
CA VAL A 54 -1.25 -18.08 10.05
C VAL A 54 -0.07 -17.33 10.66
N LEU A 55 1.14 -17.59 10.17
CA LEU A 55 2.33 -16.93 10.66
C LEU A 55 2.29 -15.41 10.46
N LEU A 56 1.75 -14.94 9.33
CA LEU A 56 1.57 -13.51 9.08
C LEU A 56 0.61 -12.87 10.08
N VAL A 57 -0.54 -13.50 10.35
CA VAL A 57 -1.51 -13.00 11.36
C VAL A 57 -0.87 -12.93 12.74
N ASP A 58 -0.15 -13.99 13.15
CA ASP A 58 0.54 -14.03 14.44
C ASP A 58 1.63 -12.96 14.55
N THR A 59 2.41 -12.77 13.48
CA THR A 59 3.45 -11.71 13.42
C THR A 59 2.83 -10.33 13.54
N VAL A 60 1.75 -10.04 12.82
CA VAL A 60 1.05 -8.75 12.91
C VAL A 60 0.53 -8.52 14.32
N LEU A 61 -0.17 -9.49 14.91
CA LEU A 61 -0.73 -9.36 16.26
C LEU A 61 0.37 -9.17 17.31
N HIS A 62 1.43 -9.96 17.23
CA HIS A 62 2.59 -9.85 18.15
C HIS A 62 3.21 -8.45 18.05
N THR A 63 3.49 -7.96 16.85
CA THR A 63 4.11 -6.65 16.63
C THR A 63 3.23 -5.50 17.11
N VAL A 64 1.91 -5.57 16.86
CA VAL A 64 0.94 -4.59 17.38
C VAL A 64 1.03 -4.51 18.91
N ASN A 65 1.03 -5.66 19.59
CA ASN A 65 1.12 -5.72 21.06
C ASN A 65 2.49 -5.24 21.56
N ALA A 66 3.58 -5.61 20.91
CA ALA A 66 4.93 -5.17 21.27
C ALA A 66 5.12 -3.65 21.13
N CYS A 67 4.41 -3.01 20.19
CA CYS A 67 4.38 -1.55 20.06
C CYS A 67 3.46 -0.86 21.08
N GLY A 68 2.83 -1.59 22.02
CA GLY A 68 1.95 -1.04 23.07
C GLY A 68 0.53 -0.75 22.61
N HIS A 69 0.11 -1.28 21.46
CA HIS A 69 -1.24 -1.16 20.93
C HIS A 69 -2.05 -2.43 21.21
N THR A 70 -3.36 -2.39 21.03
CA THR A 70 -4.19 -3.59 20.95
C THR A 70 -4.96 -3.62 19.65
N GLY A 71 -5.21 -4.80 19.10
CA GLY A 71 -5.87 -4.93 17.83
C GLY A 71 -6.62 -6.24 17.66
N LEU A 72 -7.67 -6.19 16.86
CA LEU A 72 -8.31 -7.39 16.31
C LEU A 72 -7.78 -7.61 14.91
N CYS A 73 -7.09 -8.73 14.70
CA CYS A 73 -6.51 -9.10 13.42
C CYS A 73 -7.31 -10.23 12.78
N ALA A 74 -7.48 -10.18 11.47
CA ALA A 74 -8.09 -11.25 10.69
C ALA A 74 -7.41 -11.36 9.33
N LEU A 75 -7.24 -12.60 8.86
CA LEU A 75 -6.84 -12.86 7.48
C LEU A 75 -7.98 -12.44 6.55
N ARG A 76 -7.70 -11.63 5.55
CA ARG A 76 -8.68 -11.21 4.54
C ARG A 76 -8.56 -12.02 3.26
N ARG A 77 -7.35 -12.23 2.81
CA ARG A 77 -6.97 -13.06 1.65
C ARG A 77 -5.51 -13.48 1.78
N ASP A 78 -5.02 -14.28 0.86
CA ASP A 78 -3.63 -14.71 0.87
C ASP A 78 -2.67 -13.50 0.91
N GLY A 79 -1.76 -13.51 1.90
CA GLY A 79 -0.80 -12.43 2.12
C GLY A 79 -1.39 -11.10 2.59
N GLU A 80 -2.66 -11.07 3.05
CA GLU A 80 -3.32 -9.83 3.49
C GLU A 80 -4.03 -10.00 4.84
N VAL A 81 -3.60 -9.23 5.83
CA VAL A 81 -4.18 -9.17 7.17
C VAL A 81 -4.82 -7.82 7.39
N GLY A 82 -6.10 -7.82 7.74
CA GLY A 82 -6.80 -6.63 8.23
C GLY A 82 -6.78 -6.58 9.75
N ALA A 83 -6.56 -5.40 10.30
CA ALA A 83 -6.63 -5.18 11.74
C ALA A 83 -7.37 -3.89 12.08
N VAL A 84 -8.13 -3.93 13.17
CA VAL A 84 -8.70 -2.74 13.79
C VAL A 84 -7.95 -2.48 15.09
N LEU A 85 -7.28 -1.34 15.16
CA LEU A 85 -6.35 -0.99 16.23
C LEU A 85 -6.96 0.02 17.21
N ALA A 86 -6.74 -0.19 18.50
CA ALA A 86 -6.77 0.84 19.51
C ALA A 86 -5.33 1.27 19.80
N LEU A 87 -4.93 2.43 19.29
CA LEU A 87 -3.59 2.95 19.47
C LEU A 87 -3.32 3.33 20.91
N GLY A 88 -2.07 3.18 21.36
CA GLY A 88 -1.65 3.61 22.69
C GLY A 88 -1.61 5.14 22.79
N VAL A 89 -1.96 5.68 23.93
CA VAL A 89 -2.07 7.14 24.18
C VAL A 89 -0.73 7.85 24.40
N THR A 90 0.38 7.12 24.38
CA THR A 90 1.70 7.66 24.74
C THR A 90 2.38 8.48 23.64
N ARG A 91 1.90 8.41 22.41
CA ARG A 91 2.46 9.09 21.23
C ARG A 91 1.32 9.62 20.34
N PRO A 92 1.58 10.65 19.51
CA PRO A 92 0.68 11.01 18.43
C PRO A 92 0.42 9.83 17.50
N ASP A 93 -0.79 9.72 16.95
CA ASP A 93 -1.21 8.58 16.11
C ASP A 93 -0.28 8.36 14.90
N GLU A 94 0.20 9.44 14.27
CA GLU A 94 1.11 9.36 13.12
C GLU A 94 2.47 8.73 13.51
N ASP A 95 3.03 9.13 14.64
CA ASP A 95 4.30 8.58 15.14
C ASP A 95 4.14 7.11 15.57
N ALA A 96 3.00 6.78 16.17
CA ALA A 96 2.66 5.42 16.56
C ALA A 96 2.53 4.51 15.32
N LEU A 97 1.86 4.98 14.27
CA LEU A 97 1.70 4.24 13.02
C LEU A 97 3.02 4.11 12.25
N ALA A 98 3.87 5.14 12.28
CA ALA A 98 5.19 5.09 11.65
C ALA A 98 6.10 4.05 12.35
N ALA A 99 6.10 4.05 13.69
CA ALA A 99 6.85 3.07 14.47
C ALA A 99 6.33 1.64 14.24
N LEU A 100 5.01 1.45 14.23
CA LEU A 100 4.37 0.16 13.94
C LEU A 100 4.73 -0.33 12.53
N GLY A 101 4.65 0.53 11.52
CA GLY A 101 4.95 0.18 10.15
C GLY A 101 6.42 -0.23 9.95
N ALA A 102 7.36 0.48 10.59
CA ALA A 102 8.77 0.12 10.57
C ALA A 102 9.02 -1.25 11.25
N ALA A 103 8.41 -1.48 12.42
CA ALA A 103 8.52 -2.75 13.13
C ALA A 103 7.91 -3.91 12.34
N LEU A 104 6.73 -3.73 11.75
CA LEU A 104 6.09 -4.73 10.89
C LEU A 104 6.95 -5.08 9.67
N GLY A 105 7.55 -4.07 9.00
CA GLY A 105 8.45 -4.30 7.88
C GLY A 105 9.61 -5.24 8.28
N THR A 106 10.29 -4.93 9.38
CA THR A 106 11.41 -5.73 9.88
C THR A 106 11.00 -7.15 10.27
N GLU A 107 9.89 -7.30 11.02
CA GLU A 107 9.46 -8.61 11.49
C GLU A 107 8.94 -9.51 10.36
N ILE A 108 8.23 -8.94 9.39
CA ILE A 108 7.74 -9.69 8.24
C ILE A 108 8.90 -10.15 7.34
N GLU A 109 9.88 -9.28 7.07
CA GLU A 109 11.08 -9.65 6.32
C GLU A 109 11.84 -10.80 6.98
N ARG A 110 11.93 -10.79 8.32
CA ARG A 110 12.58 -11.86 9.10
C ARG A 110 11.87 -13.21 8.99
N VAL A 111 10.54 -13.19 8.90
CA VAL A 111 9.70 -14.39 8.99
C VAL A 111 9.33 -14.96 7.62
N ASP A 112 8.96 -14.12 6.67
CA ASP A 112 8.44 -14.56 5.36
C ASP A 112 9.48 -14.44 4.23
N HIS A 113 10.64 -13.81 4.47
CA HIS A 113 11.66 -13.52 3.46
C HIS A 113 11.08 -12.97 2.15
N SER A 114 9.90 -12.36 2.23
CA SER A 114 9.16 -11.84 1.09
C SER A 114 9.76 -10.48 0.65
N ALA A 115 9.55 -10.14 -0.60
CA ALA A 115 10.08 -8.92 -1.21
C ALA A 115 9.58 -7.60 -0.58
N GLY A 116 8.81 -7.69 0.47
CA GLY A 116 8.41 -6.59 1.34
C GLY A 116 6.92 -6.54 1.65
N ALA A 117 6.63 -5.84 2.74
CA ALA A 117 5.27 -5.59 3.20
C ALA A 117 4.93 -4.11 3.10
N VAL A 118 3.65 -3.80 3.02
CA VAL A 118 3.09 -2.45 3.17
C VAL A 118 2.07 -2.44 4.29
N LEU A 119 2.08 -1.36 5.08
CA LEU A 119 1.04 -1.02 6.04
C LEU A 119 0.19 0.10 5.44
N ALA A 120 -1.08 -0.14 5.24
CA ALA A 120 -2.04 0.87 4.80
C ALA A 120 -3.02 1.19 5.91
N VAL A 121 -3.37 2.46 6.03
CA VAL A 121 -4.23 2.99 7.08
C VAL A 121 -5.47 3.60 6.44
N GLY A 122 -6.61 3.06 6.79
CA GLY A 122 -7.92 3.56 6.36
C GLY A 122 -8.43 4.74 7.19
N PRO A 123 -9.64 5.21 6.91
CA PRO A 123 -10.26 6.26 7.67
C PRO A 123 -10.52 5.81 9.12
N THR A 124 -10.09 6.62 10.07
CA THR A 124 -10.31 6.34 11.50
C THR A 124 -11.79 6.49 11.84
N GLY A 125 -12.37 5.45 12.43
CA GLY A 125 -13.77 5.43 12.85
C GLY A 125 -13.97 5.92 14.29
N ASN A 126 -15.08 6.61 14.55
CA ASN A 126 -15.50 6.95 15.91
C ASN A 126 -16.10 5.75 16.65
N GLY A 127 -16.42 4.70 15.93
CA GLY A 127 -16.91 3.42 16.43
C GLY A 127 -16.17 2.26 15.79
N LEU A 128 -16.42 1.07 16.33
CA LEU A 128 -15.81 -0.16 15.87
C LEU A 128 -16.35 -0.58 14.48
N ILE A 129 -17.66 -0.39 14.27
CA ILE A 129 -18.31 -0.73 13.00
C ILE A 129 -17.76 0.13 11.88
N ASP A 130 -17.62 1.45 12.09
CA ASP A 130 -16.99 2.36 11.12
C ASP A 130 -15.56 1.93 10.79
N ALA A 131 -14.77 1.59 11.81
CA ALA A 131 -13.41 1.14 11.62
C ALA A 131 -13.32 -0.19 10.84
N VAL A 132 -14.21 -1.14 11.13
CA VAL A 132 -14.26 -2.41 10.35
C VAL A 132 -14.64 -2.14 8.90
N THR A 133 -15.58 -1.24 8.64
CA THR A 133 -15.96 -0.83 7.28
C THR A 133 -14.79 -0.17 6.55
N GLY A 134 -14.01 0.66 7.26
CA GLY A 134 -12.81 1.31 6.75
C GLY A 134 -11.68 0.35 6.30
N LEU A 135 -11.74 -0.93 6.68
CA LEU A 135 -10.79 -1.94 6.19
C LEU A 135 -10.85 -2.14 4.68
N GLY A 136 -12.00 -1.87 4.04
CA GLY A 136 -12.11 -1.94 2.57
C GLY A 136 -11.24 -0.90 1.89
N GLU A 137 -11.27 0.34 2.37
CA GLU A 137 -10.42 1.42 1.85
C GLU A 137 -8.94 1.17 2.16
N ALA A 138 -8.61 0.72 3.39
CA ALA A 138 -7.25 0.36 3.74
C ALA A 138 -6.69 -0.75 2.83
N ALA A 139 -7.50 -1.75 2.46
CA ALA A 139 -7.09 -2.81 1.53
C ALA A 139 -6.80 -2.28 0.13
N HIS A 140 -7.63 -1.36 -0.38
CA HIS A 140 -7.37 -0.70 -1.65
C HIS A 140 -6.08 0.12 -1.61
N ILE A 141 -5.85 0.91 -0.55
CA ILE A 141 -4.60 1.66 -0.35
C ILE A 141 -3.40 0.71 -0.35
N ALA A 142 -3.48 -0.43 0.37
CA ALA A 142 -2.41 -1.43 0.43
C ALA A 142 -2.09 -2.02 -0.96
N GLU A 143 -3.10 -2.30 -1.76
CA GLU A 143 -2.96 -2.83 -3.11
C GLU A 143 -2.20 -1.84 -4.02
N VAL A 144 -2.61 -0.59 -4.00
CA VAL A 144 -1.97 0.47 -4.78
C VAL A 144 -0.55 0.72 -4.29
N ALA A 145 -0.35 0.83 -2.97
CA ALA A 145 0.97 1.07 -2.38
C ALA A 145 1.97 -0.04 -2.71
N LEU A 146 1.51 -1.29 -2.76
CA LEU A 146 2.34 -2.43 -3.13
C LEU A 146 2.80 -2.36 -4.59
N ALA A 147 1.95 -1.87 -5.49
CA ALA A 147 2.27 -1.68 -6.90
C ALA A 147 3.18 -0.46 -7.18
N MET A 148 3.29 0.48 -6.23
CA MET A 148 4.13 1.66 -6.38
C MET A 148 5.62 1.30 -6.35
N ARG A 149 6.38 1.86 -7.29
CA ARG A 149 7.85 1.75 -7.31
C ARG A 149 8.47 2.95 -6.60
N GLY A 150 9.42 2.72 -5.72
CA GLY A 150 10.14 3.79 -5.02
C GLY A 150 10.52 3.42 -3.59
N ALA A 151 11.01 4.39 -2.83
CA ALA A 151 11.30 4.19 -1.41
C ALA A 151 10.01 3.90 -0.64
N ARG A 152 9.99 2.81 0.12
CA ARG A 152 8.83 2.42 0.92
C ARG A 152 8.67 3.36 2.09
N ARG A 153 7.42 3.74 2.36
CA ARG A 153 7.04 4.49 3.55
C ARG A 153 6.72 3.54 4.69
N PRO A 154 6.85 3.98 5.95
CA PRO A 154 6.43 3.17 7.10
C PRO A 154 4.96 2.77 7.00
N PHE A 155 4.10 3.66 6.52
CA PHE A 155 2.69 3.38 6.22
C PHE A 155 2.18 4.28 5.10
N TYR A 156 0.99 3.96 4.58
CA TYR A 156 0.32 4.67 3.50
C TYR A 156 -1.11 5.03 3.88
N ARG A 157 -1.53 6.25 3.53
CA ARG A 157 -2.92 6.73 3.59
C ARG A 157 -3.45 7.00 2.18
N ALA A 158 -4.76 7.23 2.05
CA ALA A 158 -5.39 7.60 0.78
C ALA A 158 -4.68 8.76 0.08
N ALA A 159 -4.23 9.77 0.85
CA ALA A 159 -3.50 10.92 0.31
C ALA A 159 -2.17 10.57 -0.37
N ASP A 160 -1.52 9.48 0.05
CA ASP A 160 -0.23 9.05 -0.49
C ASP A 160 -0.36 8.30 -1.82
N VAL A 161 -1.50 7.66 -2.05
CA VAL A 161 -1.76 6.86 -3.25
C VAL A 161 -2.55 7.59 -4.33
N ARG A 162 -3.33 8.62 -4.00
CA ARG A 162 -4.07 9.55 -4.90
C ARG A 162 -4.18 9.09 -6.36
N LEU A 163 -3.48 9.79 -7.27
CA LEU A 163 -3.51 9.50 -8.71
C LEU A 163 -3.07 8.06 -9.05
N HIS A 164 -2.10 7.51 -8.30
CA HIS A 164 -1.68 6.12 -8.50
C HIS A 164 -2.82 5.13 -8.25
N GLY A 165 -3.69 5.41 -7.26
CA GLY A 165 -4.89 4.62 -6.99
C GLY A 165 -5.86 4.63 -8.15
N LEU A 166 -6.14 5.80 -8.71
CA LEU A 166 -7.01 5.95 -9.86
C LEU A 166 -6.43 5.23 -11.10
N VAL A 167 -5.16 5.44 -11.40
CA VAL A 167 -4.48 4.78 -12.52
C VAL A 167 -4.47 3.26 -12.34
N SER A 168 -4.26 2.77 -11.11
CA SER A 168 -4.30 1.33 -10.82
C SER A 168 -5.67 0.72 -11.04
N LEU A 169 -6.76 1.42 -10.68
CA LEU A 169 -8.13 0.97 -10.94
C LEU A 169 -8.47 0.93 -12.43
N LEU A 170 -7.91 1.85 -13.20
CA LEU A 170 -8.20 2.01 -14.62
C LEU A 170 -7.22 1.26 -15.53
N ARG A 171 -6.16 0.67 -14.98
CA ARG A 171 -5.07 0.09 -15.79
C ARG A 171 -5.52 -1.04 -16.71
N ASP A 172 -6.55 -1.78 -16.32
CA ASP A 172 -7.10 -2.91 -17.09
C ASP A 172 -8.31 -2.49 -17.96
N ASP A 173 -8.69 -1.20 -17.95
CA ASP A 173 -9.73 -0.67 -18.85
C ASP A 173 -9.17 -0.58 -20.27
N PRO A 174 -9.76 -1.29 -21.26
CA PRO A 174 -9.28 -1.29 -22.64
C PRO A 174 -9.21 0.11 -23.28
N ARG A 175 -10.06 1.02 -22.86
CA ARG A 175 -10.06 2.42 -23.36
C ARG A 175 -8.84 3.17 -22.88
N VAL A 176 -8.42 2.96 -21.62
CA VAL A 176 -7.21 3.58 -21.05
C VAL A 176 -5.96 2.97 -21.69
N GLN A 177 -5.94 1.66 -21.92
CA GLN A 177 -4.84 1.01 -22.63
C GLN A 177 -4.71 1.54 -24.06
N THR A 178 -5.81 1.58 -24.82
CA THR A 178 -5.82 2.11 -26.19
C THR A 178 -5.37 3.57 -26.23
N PHE A 179 -5.83 4.40 -25.27
CA PHE A 179 -5.39 5.78 -25.15
C PHE A 179 -3.88 5.86 -24.90
N ALA A 180 -3.36 5.14 -23.91
CA ALA A 180 -1.94 5.15 -23.59
C ALA A 180 -1.06 4.65 -24.74
N GLU A 181 -1.47 3.59 -25.44
CA GLU A 181 -0.78 3.08 -26.62
C GLU A 181 -0.79 4.09 -27.77
N THR A 182 -1.90 4.80 -27.96
CA THR A 182 -2.01 5.81 -29.01
C THR A 182 -1.11 7.01 -28.74
N GLU A 183 -1.14 7.54 -27.52
CA GLU A 183 -0.29 8.67 -27.10
C GLU A 183 1.19 8.35 -27.13
N LEU A 184 1.57 7.14 -26.74
CA LEU A 184 2.96 6.72 -26.64
C LEU A 184 3.48 5.97 -27.89
N ARG A 185 2.65 5.79 -28.91
CA ARG A 185 2.97 4.95 -30.10
C ARG A 185 4.32 5.26 -30.71
N ALA A 186 4.62 6.54 -30.90
CA ALA A 186 5.88 6.97 -31.52
C ALA A 186 7.11 6.65 -30.66
N LEU A 187 6.97 6.71 -29.32
CA LEU A 187 8.03 6.34 -28.39
C LEU A 187 8.17 4.84 -28.24
N LEU A 188 7.06 4.10 -28.26
CA LEU A 188 7.07 2.62 -28.14
C LEU A 188 7.65 1.95 -29.39
N ALA A 189 7.47 2.55 -30.57
CA ALA A 189 8.05 2.09 -31.82
C ALA A 189 9.50 2.56 -32.04
N GLY A 190 9.98 3.50 -31.23
CA GLY A 190 11.29 4.13 -31.35
C GLY A 190 12.37 3.49 -30.48
N ASP A 191 13.40 4.29 -30.16
CA ASP A 191 14.50 3.88 -29.29
C ASP A 191 14.04 3.71 -27.84
N PRO A 192 14.17 2.52 -27.22
CA PRO A 192 13.82 2.29 -25.81
C PRO A 192 14.47 3.28 -24.83
N ALA A 193 15.65 3.81 -25.16
CA ALA A 193 16.34 4.80 -24.35
C ALA A 193 15.56 6.13 -24.20
N GLN A 194 14.69 6.46 -25.15
CA GLN A 194 13.81 7.64 -25.05
C GLN A 194 12.71 7.44 -23.99
N LEU A 195 12.14 6.25 -23.94
CA LEU A 195 11.12 5.92 -22.94
C LEU A 195 11.72 5.90 -21.52
N ASP A 196 12.93 5.37 -21.37
CA ASP A 196 13.63 5.36 -20.08
C ASP A 196 14.03 6.79 -19.66
N LEU A 197 14.48 7.61 -20.58
CA LEU A 197 14.74 9.03 -20.32
C LEU A 197 13.45 9.76 -19.87
N LEU A 198 12.33 9.52 -20.55
CA LEU A 198 11.04 10.12 -20.18
C LEU A 198 10.61 9.66 -18.77
N ARG A 199 10.75 8.38 -18.44
CA ARG A 199 10.46 7.85 -17.11
C ARG A 199 11.30 8.54 -16.02
N GLU A 200 12.60 8.66 -16.24
CA GLU A 200 13.48 9.32 -15.26
C GLU A 200 13.20 10.83 -15.16
N TYR A 201 12.87 11.49 -16.27
CA TYR A 201 12.47 12.89 -16.27
C TYR A 201 11.18 13.13 -15.43
N LEU A 202 10.18 12.27 -15.56
CA LEU A 202 8.94 12.35 -14.79
C LEU A 202 9.17 12.00 -13.31
N LYS A 203 9.96 10.98 -13.00
CA LYS A 203 10.31 10.62 -11.61
C LYS A 203 11.01 11.76 -10.86
N LEU A 204 11.84 12.52 -11.55
CA LEU A 204 12.57 13.65 -10.98
C LEU A 204 11.81 14.98 -11.14
N ALA A 205 10.49 14.92 -11.36
CA ALA A 205 9.60 16.07 -11.50
C ALA A 205 10.11 17.14 -12.47
N GLY A 206 10.73 16.72 -13.59
CA GLY A 206 11.25 17.62 -14.60
C GLY A 206 12.59 18.28 -14.26
N ASN A 207 13.26 17.91 -13.17
CA ASN A 207 14.56 18.45 -12.79
C ASN A 207 15.66 17.97 -13.74
N LYS A 208 15.92 18.77 -14.78
CA LYS A 208 16.88 18.44 -15.85
C LYS A 208 18.30 18.21 -15.33
N ALA A 209 18.73 18.95 -14.29
CA ALA A 209 20.07 18.77 -13.73
C ALA A 209 20.21 17.40 -13.05
N ALA A 210 19.21 17.00 -12.26
CA ALA A 210 19.18 15.69 -11.61
C ALA A 210 19.09 14.54 -12.64
N VAL A 211 18.28 14.70 -13.70
CA VAL A 211 18.18 13.72 -14.80
C VAL A 211 19.52 13.56 -15.53
N ALA A 212 20.19 14.67 -15.86
CA ALA A 212 21.49 14.65 -16.53
C ALA A 212 22.54 13.90 -15.70
N ALA A 213 22.60 14.21 -14.38
CA ALA A 213 23.52 13.54 -13.46
C ALA A 213 23.22 12.05 -13.35
N ARG A 214 21.94 11.66 -13.18
CA ARG A 214 21.53 10.26 -13.00
C ARG A 214 21.77 9.39 -14.22
N LEU A 215 21.59 9.95 -15.41
CA LEU A 215 21.79 9.24 -16.69
C LEU A 215 23.18 9.46 -17.30
N HIS A 216 24.07 10.14 -16.58
CA HIS A 216 25.43 10.49 -17.04
C HIS A 216 25.44 11.19 -18.41
N LEU A 217 24.45 12.09 -18.64
CA LEU A 217 24.31 12.84 -19.88
C LEU A 217 24.86 14.26 -19.73
N SER A 218 25.51 14.76 -20.77
CA SER A 218 25.80 16.21 -20.86
C SER A 218 24.49 16.99 -21.06
N ARG A 219 24.46 18.25 -20.58
CA ARG A 219 23.28 19.12 -20.75
C ARG A 219 22.82 19.22 -22.22
N PRO A 220 23.70 19.47 -23.22
CA PRO A 220 23.26 19.51 -24.61
C PRO A 220 22.65 18.19 -25.10
N ALA A 221 23.23 17.05 -24.70
CA ALA A 221 22.70 15.73 -25.06
C ALA A 221 21.30 15.49 -24.45
N LEU A 222 21.10 15.87 -23.18
CA LEU A 222 19.79 15.78 -22.53
C LEU A 222 18.74 16.63 -23.27
N TYR A 223 19.05 17.91 -23.55
CA TYR A 223 18.11 18.80 -24.24
C TYR A 223 17.76 18.29 -25.65
N LYS A 224 18.75 17.80 -26.42
CA LYS A 224 18.50 17.19 -27.72
C LYS A 224 17.54 16.00 -27.63
N ARG A 225 17.77 15.09 -26.66
CA ARG A 225 16.92 13.91 -26.46
C ARG A 225 15.52 14.26 -25.99
N LEU A 226 15.37 15.21 -25.05
CA LEU A 226 14.06 15.71 -24.62
C LEU A 226 13.31 16.41 -25.77
N GLY A 227 14.02 17.14 -26.63
CA GLY A 227 13.43 17.73 -27.83
C GLY A 227 12.90 16.67 -28.81
N ALA A 228 13.64 15.58 -29.01
CA ALA A 228 13.17 14.46 -29.83
C ALA A 228 11.91 13.77 -29.22
N ILE A 229 11.88 13.58 -27.92
CA ILE A 229 10.70 13.03 -27.21
C ILE A 229 9.50 13.96 -27.39
N ARG A 230 9.67 15.28 -27.21
CA ARG A 230 8.60 16.25 -27.42
C ARG A 230 8.05 16.22 -28.84
N ALA A 231 8.94 16.19 -29.83
CA ALA A 231 8.54 16.08 -31.23
C ALA A 231 7.78 14.78 -31.53
N ALA A 232 8.20 13.65 -30.94
CA ALA A 232 7.53 12.37 -31.08
C ALA A 232 6.14 12.34 -30.43
N LEU A 233 5.95 13.07 -29.32
CA LEU A 233 4.66 13.19 -28.63
C LEU A 233 3.75 14.30 -29.21
N GLY A 234 4.25 15.14 -30.11
CA GLY A 234 3.50 16.24 -30.68
C GLY A 234 3.26 17.42 -29.73
N VAL A 235 4.12 17.62 -28.69
CA VAL A 235 3.99 18.65 -27.65
C VAL A 235 5.22 19.55 -27.54
#